data_543db37debee711305336d1daed6fbc0
#
_entry.id   543db37debee711305336d1daed6fbc0
#
_cell.length_a   1.000
_cell.length_b   1.000
_cell.length_c   1.000
_cell.angle_alpha   90.00
_cell.angle_beta   90.00
_cell.angle_gamma   90.00
#
_symmetry.space_group_name_H-M   'P 1'
#
loop_
_entity.id
_entity.type
_entity.pdbx_description
1 polymer ?
#
loop_
_entity_poly.entity_id
_entity_poly.type
_entity_poly.pdbx_seq_one_letter_code
_entity_poly.pdbx_strand_id
1 'polypeptide(L)'
;MHVYPMHASSTNFFQIFVNLLSTANSMKAAVYYKNSDIRIEDVEDLSVEPGEIKVKIMACGVCGSDVMEWYRIKRAGRPGGIGAFGHECTGIIAEVGSKVDPKWKVGDRVVVTHHVACNTCNACMHGHTTACDTLQKTKFKNAFGAYAEYVVLPEINVDRGILRLPESVSFEIGTFVEPLGSVLRGQQWAPTSDGRSVLIIGAGLTGLLHIQVARLNGAGFIAISDINPDRLKIAQNFGADATIFATENVPKKFKALNGGLGADTVIMTAPIPICVKQSLEAIGQGGTILFFAPTNPEIQSEINLWNLWQKEITITHSYGADFHNLSTALKWIQYKKINVTDMITHVFPLKETVEGFLLTSQPRDGSLKVIIHPQE
;
A
#
# COMPACT_ATOMS: atom_id res chain seq x y z
N MET A 1 -14.67 -78.51 -5.31
CA MET A 1 -14.54 -77.20 -5.95
C MET A 1 -14.80 -76.15 -4.86
N HIS A 2 -13.75 -75.61 -4.27
CA HIS A 2 -13.82 -74.50 -3.27
C HIS A 2 -13.42 -73.24 -3.96
N VAL A 3 -14.34 -72.27 -4.02
CA VAL A 3 -14.08 -70.93 -4.51
C VAL A 3 -13.84 -70.04 -3.28
N TYR A 4 -12.64 -69.45 -3.15
CA TYR A 4 -12.31 -68.42 -2.19
C TYR A 4 -12.66 -67.05 -2.78
N PRO A 5 -13.28 -66.15 -2.05
CA PRO A 5 -13.42 -64.76 -2.47
C PRO A 5 -12.20 -63.94 -2.03
N MET A 6 -11.49 -63.35 -3.02
CA MET A 6 -10.54 -62.29 -2.75
C MET A 6 -11.31 -60.95 -2.63
N HIS A 7 -11.41 -60.40 -1.44
CA HIS A 7 -11.64 -58.99 -1.22
C HIS A 7 -10.42 -58.42 -0.49
N ALA A 8 -9.55 -57.75 -1.25
CA ALA A 8 -8.52 -56.91 -0.68
C ALA A 8 -8.79 -55.46 -1.06
N SER A 9 -8.98 -54.64 -0.06
CA SER A 9 -9.35 -53.23 -0.11
C SER A 9 -8.26 -52.37 -0.79
N SER A 10 -8.52 -51.92 -2.02
CA SER A 10 -7.69 -50.96 -2.74
C SER A 10 -7.86 -49.50 -2.27
N THR A 11 -8.73 -49.26 -1.31
CA THR A 11 -9.05 -47.90 -0.78
C THR A 11 -8.03 -47.36 0.23
N ASN A 12 -7.30 -48.24 0.94
CA ASN A 12 -6.35 -47.80 1.95
C ASN A 12 -4.99 -47.32 1.41
N PHE A 13 -4.56 -47.80 0.25
CA PHE A 13 -3.29 -47.39 -0.33
C PHE A 13 -3.35 -45.99 -0.95
N PHE A 14 -4.47 -45.62 -1.56
CA PHE A 14 -4.65 -44.27 -2.12
C PHE A 14 -4.75 -43.19 -1.03
N GLN A 15 -5.44 -43.51 0.07
CA GLN A 15 -5.56 -42.57 1.21
C GLN A 15 -4.24 -42.42 1.97
N ILE A 16 -3.43 -43.44 2.07
CA ILE A 16 -2.09 -43.40 2.69
C ILE A 16 -1.13 -42.64 1.77
N PHE A 17 -1.24 -42.80 0.44
CA PHE A 17 -0.42 -42.05 -0.52
C PHE A 17 -0.80 -40.56 -0.56
N VAL A 18 -2.08 -40.20 -0.49
CA VAL A 18 -2.56 -38.83 -0.39
C VAL A 18 -2.13 -38.20 0.94
N ASN A 19 -2.15 -38.91 2.08
CA ASN A 19 -1.70 -38.44 3.35
C ASN A 19 -0.15 -38.35 3.46
N LEU A 20 0.60 -39.15 2.72
CA LEU A 20 2.08 -39.05 2.66
C LEU A 20 2.57 -37.92 1.74
N LEU A 21 1.75 -37.48 0.78
CA LEU A 21 2.01 -36.30 -0.04
C LEU A 21 1.60 -34.99 0.67
N SER A 22 0.80 -35.06 1.76
CA SER A 22 0.36 -33.88 2.52
C SER A 22 1.34 -33.44 3.61
N THR A 23 2.51 -34.05 3.76
CA THR A 23 3.58 -33.63 4.71
C THR A 23 4.72 -32.87 4.01
N ALA A 24 4.61 -32.53 2.74
CA ALA A 24 5.51 -31.61 2.09
C ALA A 24 5.12 -30.18 2.48
N ASN A 25 5.95 -29.50 3.25
CA ASN A 25 6.03 -28.08 3.56
C ASN A 25 4.81 -27.26 3.12
N SER A 26 3.80 -27.17 3.99
CA SER A 26 2.69 -26.24 3.80
C SER A 26 2.85 -25.05 4.76
N MET A 27 2.32 -23.89 4.38
CA MET A 27 2.23 -22.70 5.20
C MET A 27 0.81 -22.14 5.16
N LYS A 28 0.45 -21.31 6.15
CA LYS A 28 -0.84 -20.64 6.17
C LYS A 28 -0.78 -19.35 5.35
N ALA A 29 -1.86 -19.11 4.58
CA ALA A 29 -2.06 -17.87 3.87
C ALA A 29 -3.54 -17.45 3.88
N ALA A 30 -3.78 -16.14 3.88
CA ALA A 30 -5.10 -15.57 3.65
C ALA A 30 -5.35 -15.50 2.15
N VAL A 31 -6.19 -16.39 1.63
CA VAL A 31 -6.56 -16.46 0.22
C VAL A 31 -7.79 -15.60 -0.03
N TYR A 32 -7.65 -14.61 -0.89
CA TYR A 32 -8.69 -13.63 -1.16
C TYR A 32 -9.66 -14.10 -2.25
N TYR A 33 -10.94 -14.10 -1.97
CA TYR A 33 -12.03 -14.30 -2.91
C TYR A 33 -12.83 -13.00 -3.14
N LYS A 34 -13.13 -12.27 -2.07
CA LYS A 34 -13.70 -10.92 -2.03
C LYS A 34 -13.48 -10.33 -0.63
N ASN A 35 -13.76 -9.05 -0.40
CA ASN A 35 -13.50 -8.41 0.91
C ASN A 35 -14.18 -9.11 2.10
N SER A 36 -15.34 -9.72 1.88
CA SER A 36 -16.08 -10.47 2.92
C SER A 36 -15.82 -11.99 2.88
N ASP A 37 -14.94 -12.47 2.01
CA ASP A 37 -14.59 -13.89 1.87
C ASP A 37 -13.08 -14.01 1.61
N ILE A 38 -12.34 -14.01 2.69
CA ILE A 38 -10.90 -14.28 2.72
C ILE A 38 -10.73 -15.51 3.60
N ARG A 39 -10.14 -16.56 3.05
CA ARG A 39 -10.03 -17.85 3.72
C ARG A 39 -8.60 -18.13 4.11
N ILE A 40 -8.40 -18.66 5.30
CA ILE A 40 -7.09 -19.14 5.73
C ILE A 40 -6.92 -20.56 5.25
N GLU A 41 -6.00 -20.76 4.34
CA GLU A 41 -5.77 -22.03 3.67
C GLU A 41 -4.33 -22.50 3.90
N ASP A 42 -4.17 -23.84 3.88
CA ASP A 42 -2.85 -24.45 3.76
C ASP A 42 -2.44 -24.39 2.30
N VAL A 43 -1.36 -23.68 2.02
CA VAL A 43 -0.81 -23.50 0.68
C VAL A 43 0.60 -24.06 0.62
N GLU A 44 1.07 -24.41 -0.57
CA GLU A 44 2.42 -24.90 -0.78
C GLU A 44 3.45 -23.87 -0.32
N ASP A 45 4.38 -24.30 0.53
CA ASP A 45 5.55 -23.51 0.88
C ASP A 45 6.61 -23.62 -0.23
N LEU A 46 6.76 -22.53 -0.99
CA LEU A 46 7.60 -22.50 -2.18
C LEU A 46 9.09 -22.66 -1.85
N SER A 47 9.79 -23.47 -2.63
CA SER A 47 11.25 -23.58 -2.57
C SER A 47 11.92 -22.30 -3.04
N VAL A 48 13.14 -22.08 -2.55
CA VAL A 48 13.99 -20.93 -2.87
C VAL A 48 14.97 -21.32 -3.98
N GLU A 49 14.91 -20.59 -5.10
CA GLU A 49 15.86 -20.71 -6.20
C GLU A 49 17.20 -19.99 -5.87
N PRO A 50 18.29 -20.24 -6.61
CA PRO A 50 19.62 -19.71 -6.26
C PRO A 50 19.69 -18.19 -6.09
N GLY A 51 18.90 -17.39 -6.82
CA GLY A 51 18.87 -15.93 -6.72
C GLY A 51 17.79 -15.37 -5.79
N GLU A 52 17.01 -16.23 -5.12
CA GLU A 52 15.82 -15.85 -4.36
C GLU A 52 16.07 -15.81 -2.86
N ILE A 53 15.16 -15.15 -2.14
CA ILE A 53 15.13 -15.11 -0.67
C ILE A 53 13.71 -15.43 -0.19
N LYS A 54 13.58 -16.29 0.83
CA LYS A 54 12.35 -16.48 1.60
C LYS A 54 12.36 -15.58 2.81
N VAL A 55 11.26 -14.86 3.01
CA VAL A 55 11.07 -13.99 4.17
C VAL A 55 9.89 -14.48 4.99
N LYS A 56 10.12 -14.69 6.28
CA LYS A 56 9.09 -14.89 7.30
C LYS A 56 8.44 -13.56 7.58
N ILE A 57 7.16 -13.42 7.26
CA ILE A 57 6.44 -12.14 7.43
C ILE A 57 6.03 -11.98 8.89
N MET A 58 6.46 -10.89 9.50
CA MET A 58 6.15 -10.57 10.90
C MET A 58 4.97 -9.60 11.00
N ALA A 59 4.85 -8.65 10.08
CA ALA A 59 3.74 -7.72 10.01
C ALA A 59 3.43 -7.33 8.57
N CYS A 60 2.15 -7.20 8.22
CA CYS A 60 1.68 -6.74 6.94
C CYS A 60 0.53 -5.74 7.13
N GLY A 61 0.71 -4.51 6.63
CA GLY A 61 -0.32 -3.48 6.68
C GLY A 61 -1.42 -3.73 5.64
N VAL A 62 -2.68 -3.40 6.00
CA VAL A 62 -3.79 -3.41 5.05
C VAL A 62 -3.87 -2.07 4.35
N CYS A 63 -3.64 -2.08 3.04
CA CYS A 63 -3.72 -0.90 2.17
C CYS A 63 -5.16 -0.67 1.69
N GLY A 64 -5.52 0.59 1.45
CA GLY A 64 -6.78 0.92 0.78
C GLY A 64 -6.96 0.22 -0.57
N SER A 65 -5.87 -0.02 -1.31
CA SER A 65 -5.92 -0.76 -2.58
C SER A 65 -6.23 -2.25 -2.40
N ASP A 66 -5.97 -2.83 -1.22
CA ASP A 66 -6.30 -4.23 -0.93
C ASP A 66 -7.82 -4.44 -0.84
N VAL A 67 -8.54 -3.44 -0.37
CA VAL A 67 -10.00 -3.49 -0.17
C VAL A 67 -10.81 -2.88 -1.31
N MET A 68 -10.18 -2.40 -2.37
CA MET A 68 -10.85 -1.94 -3.59
C MET A 68 -11.18 -3.13 -4.51
N GLU A 69 -12.35 -3.77 -4.34
CA GLU A 69 -12.73 -4.97 -5.10
C GLU A 69 -12.62 -4.77 -6.62
N TRP A 70 -13.10 -3.64 -7.16
CA TRP A 70 -12.99 -3.34 -8.59
C TRP A 70 -11.54 -3.31 -9.09
N TYR A 71 -10.62 -2.82 -8.27
CA TYR A 71 -9.20 -2.77 -8.57
C TYR A 71 -8.57 -4.16 -8.53
N ARG A 72 -8.96 -4.97 -7.54
CA ARG A 72 -8.50 -6.35 -7.37
C ARG A 72 -8.98 -7.25 -8.51
N ILE A 73 -10.27 -7.30 -8.77
CA ILE A 73 -10.87 -8.15 -9.80
C ILE A 73 -10.29 -7.84 -11.18
N LYS A 74 -10.14 -6.58 -11.57
CA LYS A 74 -9.60 -6.19 -12.88
C LYS A 74 -8.10 -6.52 -13.07
N ARG A 75 -7.31 -6.49 -12.00
CA ARG A 75 -5.89 -6.86 -12.07
C ARG A 75 -5.63 -8.36 -11.94
N ALA A 76 -6.46 -9.05 -11.24
CA ALA A 76 -6.24 -10.45 -10.92
C ALA A 76 -6.51 -11.39 -12.11
N GLY A 77 -7.39 -11.02 -13.01
CA GLY A 77 -7.81 -11.88 -14.15
C GLY A 77 -8.34 -13.26 -13.74
N ARG A 78 -8.31 -13.61 -12.45
CA ARG A 78 -8.78 -14.85 -11.85
C ARG A 78 -9.17 -14.61 -10.39
N PRO A 79 -10.22 -15.24 -9.88
CA PRO A 79 -10.45 -15.35 -8.45
C PRO A 79 -9.19 -15.95 -7.78
N GLY A 80 -8.67 -15.32 -6.74
CA GLY A 80 -7.45 -15.74 -6.03
C GLY A 80 -6.11 -15.42 -6.71
N GLY A 81 -6.08 -14.96 -7.97
CA GLY A 81 -4.85 -14.62 -8.69
C GLY A 81 -4.45 -13.16 -8.51
N ILE A 82 -4.08 -12.74 -7.31
CA ILE A 82 -3.95 -11.34 -6.94
C ILE A 82 -2.48 -10.97 -6.82
N GLY A 83 -1.89 -10.45 -7.86
CA GLY A 83 -0.58 -9.79 -7.74
C GLY A 83 -0.69 -8.61 -6.77
N ALA A 84 0.25 -8.44 -5.85
CA ALA A 84 0.35 -7.34 -4.89
C ALA A 84 -0.69 -7.30 -3.74
N PHE A 85 -1.25 -8.43 -3.36
CA PHE A 85 -2.08 -8.56 -2.18
C PHE A 85 -1.19 -8.62 -0.93
N GLY A 86 -1.38 -7.71 0.04
CA GLY A 86 -0.46 -7.59 1.17
C GLY A 86 0.95 -7.17 0.72
N HIS A 87 1.15 -5.89 0.51
CA HIS A 87 2.39 -5.33 -0.06
C HIS A 87 3.09 -4.34 0.87
N GLU A 88 2.54 -4.06 2.03
CA GLU A 88 3.12 -3.20 3.05
C GLU A 88 3.71 -4.07 4.17
N CYS A 89 4.78 -4.82 3.87
CA CYS A 89 5.21 -5.92 4.74
C CYS A 89 6.67 -5.83 5.21
N THR A 90 6.86 -6.39 6.39
CA THR A 90 8.15 -6.53 7.07
C THR A 90 8.34 -7.94 7.58
N GLY A 91 9.58 -8.37 7.70
CA GLY A 91 9.85 -9.72 8.17
C GLY A 91 11.30 -10.00 8.48
N ILE A 92 11.59 -11.29 8.59
CA ILE A 92 12.94 -11.82 8.88
C ILE A 92 13.30 -12.77 7.74
N ILE A 93 14.51 -12.65 7.21
CA ILE A 93 15.02 -13.58 6.20
C ILE A 93 15.09 -14.99 6.81
N ALA A 94 14.34 -15.93 6.24
CA ALA A 94 14.28 -17.33 6.68
C ALA A 94 15.17 -18.25 5.86
N GLU A 95 15.36 -17.97 4.57
CA GLU A 95 16.19 -18.76 3.67
C GLU A 95 16.82 -17.86 2.60
N VAL A 96 18.04 -18.17 2.18
CA VAL A 96 18.82 -17.41 1.21
C VAL A 96 19.33 -18.35 0.13
N GLY A 97 19.04 -18.06 -1.13
CA GLY A 97 19.53 -18.81 -2.29
C GLY A 97 21.04 -18.68 -2.47
N SER A 98 21.66 -19.70 -3.07
CA SER A 98 23.12 -19.87 -3.15
C SER A 98 23.86 -18.79 -3.97
N LYS A 99 23.15 -18.01 -4.81
CA LYS A 99 23.71 -16.92 -5.63
C LYS A 99 23.37 -15.52 -5.12
N VAL A 100 22.67 -15.42 -3.99
CA VAL A 100 22.34 -14.14 -3.39
C VAL A 100 23.59 -13.48 -2.81
N ASP A 101 23.67 -12.15 -2.93
CA ASP A 101 24.72 -11.33 -2.33
C ASP A 101 24.90 -11.66 -0.84
N PRO A 102 26.10 -12.02 -0.37
CA PRO A 102 26.37 -12.43 1.02
C PRO A 102 26.11 -11.33 2.07
N LYS A 103 25.78 -10.10 1.64
CA LYS A 103 25.27 -9.06 2.54
C LYS A 103 23.95 -9.43 3.19
N TRP A 104 23.13 -10.31 2.55
CA TRP A 104 21.87 -10.81 3.06
C TRP A 104 22.06 -12.15 3.75
N LYS A 105 21.56 -12.27 4.98
CA LYS A 105 21.73 -13.46 5.83
C LYS A 105 20.40 -13.85 6.45
N VAL A 106 20.24 -15.13 6.74
CA VAL A 106 19.16 -15.64 7.59
C VAL A 106 19.20 -14.90 8.93
N GLY A 107 18.04 -14.45 9.39
CA GLY A 107 17.89 -13.64 10.60
C GLY A 107 17.87 -12.13 10.36
N ASP A 108 18.27 -11.63 9.18
CA ASP A 108 18.20 -10.21 8.88
C ASP A 108 16.75 -9.72 8.89
N ARG A 109 16.52 -8.60 9.59
CA ARG A 109 15.23 -7.90 9.60
C ARG A 109 15.09 -7.03 8.36
N VAL A 110 13.96 -7.12 7.65
CA VAL A 110 13.79 -6.48 6.34
C VAL A 110 12.41 -5.87 6.15
N VAL A 111 12.37 -4.79 5.36
CA VAL A 111 11.20 -4.33 4.62
C VAL A 111 11.34 -4.87 3.22
N VAL A 112 10.29 -5.42 2.66
CA VAL A 112 10.31 -5.96 1.29
C VAL A 112 9.24 -5.31 0.45
N THR A 113 9.55 -5.08 -0.83
CA THR A 113 8.58 -4.54 -1.78
C THR A 113 8.31 -5.52 -2.91
N HIS A 114 7.04 -5.57 -3.33
CA HIS A 114 6.61 -6.38 -4.46
C HIS A 114 6.91 -5.72 -5.81
N HIS A 115 7.06 -4.39 -5.84
CA HIS A 115 7.28 -3.60 -7.04
C HIS A 115 8.74 -3.13 -7.16
N VAL A 116 9.42 -3.54 -8.22
CA VAL A 116 10.77 -3.07 -8.54
C VAL A 116 10.89 -2.67 -10.01
N ALA A 117 11.49 -1.51 -10.25
CA ALA A 117 11.74 -1.00 -11.58
C ALA A 117 13.00 -1.61 -12.19
N CYS A 118 13.08 -1.72 -13.52
CA CYS A 118 14.30 -2.19 -14.18
C CYS A 118 15.45 -1.16 -14.16
N ASN A 119 15.14 0.13 -13.95
CA ASN A 119 16.06 1.28 -13.96
C ASN A 119 16.77 1.54 -15.31
N THR A 120 16.39 0.85 -16.39
CA THR A 120 17.05 0.94 -17.69
C THR A 120 16.11 1.26 -18.86
N CYS A 121 14.79 1.10 -18.70
CA CYS A 121 13.84 1.43 -19.76
C CYS A 121 13.62 2.94 -19.90
N ASN A 122 12.98 3.36 -20.99
CA ASN A 122 12.72 4.77 -21.27
C ASN A 122 11.97 5.48 -20.13
N ALA A 123 10.95 4.86 -19.55
CA ALA A 123 10.23 5.43 -18.40
C ALA A 123 11.16 5.66 -17.20
N CYS A 124 12.01 4.68 -16.85
CA CYS A 124 12.97 4.82 -15.76
C CYS A 124 13.99 5.92 -16.00
N MET A 125 14.55 6.00 -17.23
CA MET A 125 15.55 7.02 -17.60
C MET A 125 15.02 8.45 -17.51
N HIS A 126 13.68 8.63 -17.62
CA HIS A 126 13.01 9.92 -17.47
C HIS A 126 12.39 10.12 -16.05
N GLY A 127 12.74 9.29 -15.06
CA GLY A 127 12.28 9.44 -13.68
C GLY A 127 10.88 8.86 -13.41
N HIS A 128 10.22 8.27 -14.40
CA HIS A 128 8.90 7.63 -14.26
C HIS A 128 9.04 6.14 -13.91
N THR A 129 9.82 5.82 -12.88
CA THR A 129 10.16 4.45 -12.46
C THR A 129 8.93 3.58 -12.18
N THR A 130 7.84 4.15 -11.67
CA THR A 130 6.60 3.42 -11.40
C THR A 130 5.74 3.16 -12.64
N ALA A 131 6.04 3.82 -13.76
CA ALA A 131 5.48 3.51 -15.08
C ALA A 131 6.30 2.45 -15.85
N CYS A 132 7.31 1.86 -15.22
CA CYS A 132 8.14 0.81 -15.80
C CYS A 132 7.35 -0.49 -16.00
N ASP A 133 7.40 -1.07 -17.20
CA ASP A 133 6.75 -2.35 -17.50
C ASP A 133 7.22 -3.49 -16.60
N THR A 134 8.50 -3.50 -16.23
CA THR A 134 9.05 -4.47 -15.30
C THR A 134 8.41 -4.32 -13.93
N LEU A 135 8.32 -3.09 -13.40
CA LEU A 135 7.66 -2.82 -12.11
C LEU A 135 6.20 -3.29 -12.13
N GLN A 136 5.48 -3.03 -13.20
CA GLN A 136 4.08 -3.44 -13.33
C GLN A 136 3.89 -4.97 -13.35
N LYS A 137 4.92 -5.73 -13.69
CA LYS A 137 4.92 -7.20 -13.78
C LYS A 137 5.58 -7.88 -12.58
N THR A 138 6.43 -7.18 -11.82
CA THR A 138 7.09 -7.75 -10.63
C THR A 138 6.07 -7.99 -9.51
N LYS A 139 6.27 -9.06 -8.77
CA LYS A 139 5.46 -9.48 -7.63
C LYS A 139 6.25 -10.49 -6.82
N PHE A 140 5.78 -10.81 -5.64
CA PHE A 140 6.27 -12.00 -4.93
C PHE A 140 5.99 -13.26 -5.74
N LYS A 141 6.78 -14.32 -5.52
CA LYS A 141 6.59 -15.61 -6.21
C LYS A 141 5.24 -16.23 -5.84
N ASN A 142 4.78 -16.02 -4.61
CA ASN A 142 3.46 -16.47 -4.19
C ASN A 142 2.34 -15.57 -4.73
N ALA A 143 1.30 -16.21 -5.23
CA ALA A 143 0.13 -15.52 -5.81
C ALA A 143 -0.71 -14.75 -4.76
N PHE A 144 -0.67 -15.16 -3.49
CA PHE A 144 -1.48 -14.61 -2.39
C PHE A 144 -0.79 -13.47 -1.63
N GLY A 145 0.45 -13.08 -1.97
CA GLY A 145 1.16 -11.95 -1.35
C GLY A 145 1.58 -12.19 0.10
N ALA A 146 1.68 -11.10 0.89
CA ALA A 146 2.27 -11.15 2.23
C ALA A 146 1.26 -11.28 3.39
N TYR A 147 -0.03 -11.52 3.13
CA TYR A 147 -0.93 -12.06 4.17
C TYR A 147 -0.75 -13.57 4.27
N ALA A 148 0.50 -13.98 4.51
CA ALA A 148 0.94 -15.37 4.58
C ALA A 148 2.13 -15.47 5.54
N GLU A 149 2.40 -16.66 6.07
CA GLU A 149 3.53 -16.86 6.98
C GLU A 149 4.88 -16.55 6.31
N TYR A 150 5.01 -16.86 5.01
CA TYR A 150 6.23 -16.61 4.24
C TYR A 150 5.92 -16.07 2.84
N VAL A 151 6.87 -15.31 2.30
CA VAL A 151 6.92 -14.95 0.88
C VAL A 151 8.28 -15.31 0.29
N VAL A 152 8.30 -15.66 -0.99
CA VAL A 152 9.54 -15.82 -1.74
C VAL A 152 9.71 -14.65 -2.70
N LEU A 153 10.85 -13.99 -2.59
CA LEU A 153 11.24 -12.83 -3.36
C LEU A 153 12.01 -13.29 -4.60
N PRO A 154 11.55 -12.98 -5.82
CA PRO A 154 12.32 -13.22 -7.04
C PRO A 154 13.65 -12.46 -7.05
N GLU A 155 14.62 -12.90 -7.83
CA GLU A 155 15.96 -12.34 -7.93
C GLU A 155 15.95 -10.80 -8.11
N ILE A 156 15.09 -10.25 -8.95
CA ILE A 156 15.01 -8.80 -9.18
C ILE A 156 14.58 -8.05 -7.90
N ASN A 157 13.68 -8.63 -7.09
CA ASN A 157 13.27 -8.05 -5.81
C ASN A 157 14.40 -8.16 -4.78
N VAL A 158 15.18 -9.25 -4.81
CA VAL A 158 16.34 -9.43 -3.95
C VAL A 158 17.41 -8.40 -4.27
N ASP A 159 17.66 -8.13 -5.56
CA ASP A 159 18.67 -7.17 -6.02
C ASP A 159 18.35 -5.73 -5.59
N ARG A 160 17.10 -5.30 -5.71
CA ARG A 160 16.73 -3.88 -5.57
C ARG A 160 15.38 -3.59 -4.90
N GLY A 161 14.81 -4.55 -4.18
CA GLY A 161 13.50 -4.42 -3.51
C GLY A 161 13.54 -4.73 -2.00
N ILE A 162 14.71 -4.92 -1.40
CA ILE A 162 14.87 -5.22 0.02
C ILE A 162 15.57 -4.06 0.72
N LEU A 163 15.03 -3.61 1.84
CA LEU A 163 15.67 -2.66 2.75
C LEU A 163 15.90 -3.33 4.11
N ARG A 164 17.09 -3.14 4.68
CA ARG A 164 17.37 -3.59 6.05
C ARG A 164 16.55 -2.77 7.04
N LEU A 165 15.72 -3.44 7.83
CA LEU A 165 14.92 -2.81 8.88
C LEU A 165 15.79 -2.61 10.13
N PRO A 166 16.05 -1.36 10.57
CA PRO A 166 16.85 -1.10 11.76
C PRO A 166 16.22 -1.68 13.03
N GLU A 167 17.02 -2.08 14.01
CA GLU A 167 16.55 -2.59 15.31
C GLU A 167 15.65 -1.59 16.06
N SER A 168 15.88 -0.30 15.85
CA SER A 168 15.06 0.77 16.45
C SER A 168 13.67 0.95 15.85
N VAL A 169 13.35 0.22 14.77
CA VAL A 169 12.05 0.25 14.08
C VAL A 169 11.36 -1.10 14.26
N SER A 170 10.17 -1.14 14.85
CA SER A 170 9.39 -2.37 14.97
C SER A 170 8.88 -2.85 13.60
N PHE A 171 8.44 -4.10 13.51
CA PHE A 171 7.87 -4.64 12.28
C PHE A 171 6.59 -3.89 11.88
N GLU A 172 5.73 -3.56 12.84
CA GLU A 172 4.50 -2.81 12.61
C GLU A 172 4.79 -1.39 12.08
N ILE A 173 5.75 -0.68 12.68
CA ILE A 173 6.18 0.64 12.21
C ILE A 173 6.80 0.54 10.82
N GLY A 174 7.54 -0.51 10.54
CA GLY A 174 8.14 -0.77 9.23
C GLY A 174 7.12 -0.95 8.10
N THR A 175 5.87 -1.35 8.40
CA THR A 175 4.80 -1.46 7.39
C THR A 175 4.43 -0.11 6.76
N PHE A 176 4.78 1.00 7.39
CA PHE A 176 4.55 2.35 6.85
C PHE A 176 5.55 2.78 5.78
N VAL A 177 6.62 2.03 5.56
CA VAL A 177 7.64 2.38 4.56
C VAL A 177 7.04 2.47 3.16
N GLU A 178 6.15 1.55 2.79
CA GLU A 178 5.50 1.57 1.49
C GLU A 178 4.53 2.76 1.34
N PRO A 179 3.51 2.96 2.19
CA PRO A 179 2.58 4.07 2.04
C PRO A 179 3.26 5.45 2.19
N LEU A 180 4.25 5.60 3.07
CA LEU A 180 5.02 6.83 3.19
C LEU A 180 5.89 7.06 1.94
N GLY A 181 6.50 6.03 1.39
CA GLY A 181 7.24 6.10 0.13
C GLY A 181 6.35 6.57 -1.03
N SER A 182 5.12 6.08 -1.10
CA SER A 182 4.12 6.49 -2.08
C SER A 182 3.73 7.96 -1.91
N VAL A 183 3.55 8.44 -0.68
CA VAL A 183 3.28 9.85 -0.36
C VAL A 183 4.46 10.76 -0.74
N LEU A 184 5.70 10.36 -0.41
CA LEU A 184 6.91 11.08 -0.80
C LEU A 184 7.00 11.23 -2.32
N ARG A 185 6.76 10.16 -3.06
CA ARG A 185 6.72 10.21 -4.52
C ARG A 185 5.62 11.14 -5.03
N GLY A 186 4.43 11.09 -4.46
CA GLY A 186 3.33 11.99 -4.85
C GLY A 186 3.72 13.47 -4.73
N GLN A 187 4.34 13.84 -3.63
CA GLN A 187 4.76 15.23 -3.42
C GLN A 187 5.99 15.66 -4.22
N GLN A 188 6.74 14.74 -4.84
CA GLN A 188 7.75 15.10 -5.84
C GLN A 188 7.12 15.70 -7.11
N TRP A 189 5.90 15.28 -7.46
CA TRP A 189 5.16 15.78 -8.61
C TRP A 189 4.20 16.93 -8.30
N ALA A 190 3.89 17.14 -7.02
CA ALA A 190 3.00 18.20 -6.55
C ALA A 190 3.71 18.99 -5.44
N PRO A 191 4.41 20.08 -5.77
CA PRO A 191 5.21 20.83 -4.81
C PRO A 191 4.39 21.35 -3.64
N THR A 192 4.90 21.15 -2.43
CA THR A 192 4.31 21.64 -1.17
C THR A 192 5.27 22.55 -0.39
N SER A 193 6.44 22.84 -0.97
CA SER A 193 7.50 23.70 -0.40
C SER A 193 7.20 25.20 -0.51
N ASP A 194 8.15 26.01 -0.07
CA ASP A 194 8.21 27.47 -0.32
C ASP A 194 7.00 28.23 0.22
N GLY A 195 6.47 27.80 1.37
CA GLY A 195 5.34 28.48 2.00
C GLY A 195 3.99 28.25 1.32
N ARG A 196 3.88 27.30 0.38
CA ARG A 196 2.65 27.01 -0.38
C ARG A 196 1.48 26.67 0.53
N SER A 197 0.30 27.04 0.07
CA SER A 197 -0.98 26.62 0.66
C SER A 197 -1.41 25.28 0.05
N VAL A 198 -1.73 24.31 0.91
CA VAL A 198 -2.07 22.94 0.53
C VAL A 198 -3.46 22.57 1.01
N LEU A 199 -4.31 22.11 0.12
CA LEU A 199 -5.57 21.45 0.46
C LEU A 199 -5.47 19.95 0.24
N ILE A 200 -5.70 19.17 1.30
CA ILE A 200 -5.76 17.71 1.23
C ILE A 200 -7.22 17.27 1.31
N ILE A 201 -7.70 16.47 0.38
CA ILE A 201 -9.07 15.95 0.34
C ILE A 201 -9.05 14.47 0.72
N GLY A 202 -9.52 14.17 1.93
CA GLY A 202 -9.52 12.88 2.59
C GLY A 202 -8.53 12.82 3.75
N ALA A 203 -9.02 12.60 4.99
CA ALA A 203 -8.24 12.49 6.22
C ALA A 203 -8.03 11.01 6.64
N GLY A 204 -7.89 10.11 5.66
CA GLY A 204 -7.44 8.74 5.91
C GLY A 204 -5.93 8.68 6.15
N LEU A 205 -5.38 7.46 6.27
CA LEU A 205 -3.96 7.22 6.49
C LEU A 205 -3.05 8.06 5.59
N THR A 206 -3.29 8.02 4.28
CA THR A 206 -2.46 8.73 3.30
C THR A 206 -2.62 10.24 3.40
N GLY A 207 -3.82 10.75 3.71
CA GLY A 207 -4.04 12.19 3.95
C GLY A 207 -3.23 12.69 5.15
N LEU A 208 -3.21 11.94 6.26
CA LEU A 208 -2.41 12.27 7.45
C LEU A 208 -0.90 12.22 7.18
N LEU A 209 -0.45 11.25 6.37
CA LEU A 209 0.96 11.21 5.92
C LEU A 209 1.28 12.42 5.03
N HIS A 210 0.38 12.81 4.12
CA HIS A 210 0.55 14.00 3.28
C HIS A 210 0.66 15.29 4.09
N ILE A 211 -0.09 15.46 5.19
CA ILE A 211 0.07 16.61 6.10
C ILE A 211 1.50 16.69 6.60
N GLN A 212 2.00 15.60 7.18
CA GLN A 212 3.32 15.58 7.81
C GLN A 212 4.44 15.80 6.78
N VAL A 213 4.34 15.18 5.61
CA VAL A 213 5.32 15.36 4.52
C VAL A 213 5.26 16.78 3.98
N ALA A 214 4.08 17.37 3.76
CA ALA A 214 3.94 18.75 3.32
C ALA A 214 4.53 19.73 4.34
N ARG A 215 4.31 19.50 5.64
CA ARG A 215 4.90 20.31 6.70
C ARG A 215 6.43 20.23 6.69
N LEU A 216 7.02 19.04 6.57
CA LEU A 216 8.47 18.87 6.48
C LEU A 216 9.06 19.48 5.21
N ASN A 217 8.32 19.51 4.12
CA ASN A 217 8.73 20.16 2.87
C ASN A 217 8.64 21.69 2.94
N GLY A 218 7.99 22.28 3.97
CA GLY A 218 7.90 23.72 4.15
C GLY A 218 6.60 24.35 3.67
N ALA A 219 5.47 23.61 3.66
CA ALA A 219 4.14 24.17 3.42
C ALA A 219 3.80 25.26 4.45
N GLY A 220 3.32 26.41 3.98
CA GLY A 220 2.95 27.55 4.81
C GLY A 220 1.58 27.40 5.47
N PHE A 221 0.62 26.81 4.74
CA PHE A 221 -0.74 26.56 5.22
C PHE A 221 -1.24 25.22 4.73
N ILE A 222 -1.75 24.39 5.62
CA ILE A 222 -2.28 23.06 5.30
C ILE A 222 -3.69 22.94 5.82
N ALA A 223 -4.68 22.82 4.93
CA ALA A 223 -6.03 22.46 5.28
C ALA A 223 -6.37 21.05 4.79
N ILE A 224 -7.22 20.34 5.53
CA ILE A 224 -7.68 19.01 5.18
C ILE A 224 -9.19 18.91 5.28
N SER A 225 -9.82 18.16 4.37
CA SER A 225 -11.26 17.90 4.41
C SER A 225 -11.56 16.40 4.51
N ASP A 226 -12.61 16.06 5.27
CA ASP A 226 -13.15 14.70 5.37
C ASP A 226 -14.62 14.73 5.78
N ILE A 227 -15.36 13.64 5.52
CA ILE A 227 -16.73 13.44 6.00
C ILE A 227 -16.79 12.95 7.45
N ASN A 228 -15.67 12.47 8.00
CA ASN A 228 -15.59 11.93 9.34
C ASN A 228 -14.99 12.99 10.30
N PRO A 229 -15.80 13.52 11.25
CA PRO A 229 -15.34 14.56 12.17
C PRO A 229 -14.22 14.10 13.12
N ASP A 230 -14.16 12.82 13.47
CA ASP A 230 -13.10 12.30 14.34
C ASP A 230 -11.75 12.23 13.61
N ARG A 231 -11.74 11.89 12.32
CA ARG A 231 -10.54 11.98 11.47
C ARG A 231 -10.05 13.42 11.32
N LEU A 232 -10.96 14.39 11.25
CA LEU A 232 -10.57 15.81 11.22
C LEU A 232 -9.91 16.25 12.52
N LYS A 233 -10.40 15.81 13.70
CA LYS A 233 -9.72 16.07 14.98
C LYS A 233 -8.32 15.44 15.02
N ILE A 234 -8.18 14.21 14.56
CA ILE A 234 -6.90 13.53 14.46
C ILE A 234 -5.94 14.30 13.53
N ALA A 235 -6.42 14.80 12.40
CA ALA A 235 -5.62 15.54 11.44
C ALA A 235 -4.96 16.81 12.03
N GLN A 236 -5.61 17.47 12.96
CA GLN A 236 -5.02 18.62 13.69
C GLN A 236 -3.79 18.20 14.50
N ASN A 237 -3.83 17.03 15.14
CA ASN A 237 -2.68 16.50 15.90
C ASN A 237 -1.50 16.14 14.99
N PHE A 238 -1.75 15.88 13.69
CA PHE A 238 -0.72 15.61 12.69
C PHE A 238 -0.24 16.85 11.93
N GLY A 239 -0.69 18.04 12.33
CA GLY A 239 -0.15 19.30 11.83
C GLY A 239 -0.98 20.01 10.75
N ALA A 240 -2.26 19.68 10.59
CA ALA A 240 -3.18 20.49 9.79
C ALA A 240 -3.49 21.81 10.51
N ASP A 241 -3.37 22.94 9.80
CA ASP A 241 -3.69 24.28 10.34
C ASP A 241 -5.21 24.50 10.39
N ALA A 242 -5.95 23.85 9.46
CA ALA A 242 -7.39 23.94 9.41
C ALA A 242 -8.03 22.62 8.95
N THR A 243 -9.25 22.38 9.43
CA THR A 243 -10.07 21.25 9.01
C THR A 243 -11.38 21.75 8.41
N ILE A 244 -11.87 21.07 7.37
CA ILE A 244 -13.12 21.43 6.67
C ILE A 244 -14.00 20.18 6.63
N PHE A 245 -15.23 20.29 7.13
CA PHE A 245 -16.18 19.19 7.02
C PHE A 245 -16.67 19.07 5.59
N ALA A 246 -16.52 17.89 4.98
CA ALA A 246 -16.70 17.70 3.54
C ALA A 246 -18.15 17.90 3.02
N THR A 247 -19.15 17.97 3.92
CA THR A 247 -20.53 18.35 3.57
C THR A 247 -20.69 19.86 3.38
N GLU A 248 -19.71 20.65 3.82
CA GLU A 248 -19.64 22.07 3.54
C GLU A 248 -19.13 22.30 2.10
N ASN A 249 -19.19 23.54 1.62
CA ASN A 249 -18.55 23.89 0.36
C ASN A 249 -17.03 24.02 0.58
N VAL A 250 -16.30 22.89 0.41
CA VAL A 250 -14.86 22.79 0.65
C VAL A 250 -14.05 23.86 -0.10
N PRO A 251 -14.25 24.09 -1.42
CA PRO A 251 -13.52 25.15 -2.15
C PRO A 251 -13.74 26.54 -1.57
N LYS A 252 -14.99 26.91 -1.24
CA LYS A 252 -15.32 28.22 -0.67
C LYS A 252 -14.71 28.40 0.73
N LYS A 253 -14.79 27.37 1.56
CA LYS A 253 -14.23 27.37 2.91
C LYS A 253 -12.71 27.50 2.87
N PHE A 254 -12.04 26.73 2.02
CA PHE A 254 -10.60 26.82 1.84
C PHE A 254 -10.18 28.25 1.44
N LYS A 255 -10.81 28.84 0.43
CA LYS A 255 -10.52 30.22 0.01
C LYS A 255 -10.72 31.22 1.15
N ALA A 256 -11.76 31.10 1.93
CA ALA A 256 -11.99 31.98 3.08
C ALA A 256 -10.87 31.86 4.14
N LEU A 257 -10.35 30.66 4.35
CA LEU A 257 -9.22 30.40 5.29
C LEU A 257 -7.86 30.84 4.71
N ASN A 258 -7.73 30.87 3.38
CA ASN A 258 -6.49 31.19 2.66
C ASN A 258 -6.52 32.61 2.05
N GLY A 259 -7.06 33.59 2.76
CA GLY A 259 -7.07 35.00 2.33
C GLY A 259 -7.83 35.28 1.04
N GLY A 260 -8.80 34.47 0.67
CA GLY A 260 -9.58 34.57 -0.57
C GLY A 260 -8.96 33.83 -1.77
N LEU A 261 -7.76 33.27 -1.62
CA LEU A 261 -7.01 32.61 -2.69
C LEU A 261 -7.34 31.10 -2.75
N GLY A 262 -7.29 30.51 -3.96
CA GLY A 262 -7.29 29.08 -4.14
C GLY A 262 -5.99 28.44 -3.63
N ALA A 263 -5.97 27.10 -3.54
CA ALA A 263 -4.79 26.37 -3.09
C ALA A 263 -3.66 26.38 -4.14
N ASP A 264 -2.42 26.51 -3.70
CA ASP A 264 -1.26 26.31 -4.57
C ASP A 264 -1.09 24.83 -4.93
N THR A 265 -1.46 23.95 -4.00
CA THR A 265 -1.46 22.50 -4.24
C THR A 265 -2.71 21.86 -3.66
N VAL A 266 -3.38 21.03 -4.47
CA VAL A 266 -4.51 20.18 -4.00
C VAL A 266 -4.08 18.73 -4.12
N ILE A 267 -4.22 17.97 -3.03
CA ILE A 267 -3.91 16.53 -2.98
C ILE A 267 -5.19 15.75 -2.72
N MET A 268 -5.63 14.96 -3.70
CA MET A 268 -6.83 14.15 -3.59
C MET A 268 -6.47 12.72 -3.18
N THR A 269 -6.81 12.35 -1.95
CA THR A 269 -6.60 11.00 -1.40
C THR A 269 -7.89 10.17 -1.31
N ALA A 270 -9.05 10.76 -1.58
CA ALA A 270 -10.35 10.10 -1.59
C ALA A 270 -10.80 9.85 -3.05
N PRO A 271 -10.99 8.59 -3.49
CA PRO A 271 -11.17 8.24 -4.91
C PRO A 271 -12.64 8.33 -5.38
N ILE A 272 -13.31 9.46 -5.12
CA ILE A 272 -14.72 9.65 -5.49
C ILE A 272 -14.92 10.91 -6.35
N PRO A 273 -15.90 10.94 -7.28
CA PRO A 273 -16.07 12.01 -8.27
C PRO A 273 -16.23 13.41 -7.68
N ILE A 274 -16.90 13.53 -6.55
CA ILE A 274 -17.09 14.84 -5.90
C ILE A 274 -15.75 15.45 -5.49
N CYS A 275 -14.76 14.63 -5.11
CA CYS A 275 -13.43 15.11 -4.73
C CYS A 275 -12.66 15.64 -5.95
N VAL A 276 -12.85 15.06 -7.13
CA VAL A 276 -12.30 15.61 -8.39
C VAL A 276 -12.85 16.99 -8.65
N LYS A 277 -14.18 17.18 -8.55
CA LYS A 277 -14.84 18.48 -8.71
C LYS A 277 -14.32 19.49 -7.68
N GLN A 278 -14.26 19.12 -6.40
CA GLN A 278 -13.75 19.99 -5.34
C GLN A 278 -12.30 20.38 -5.59
N SER A 279 -11.47 19.48 -6.10
CA SER A 279 -10.07 19.78 -6.44
C SER A 279 -9.97 20.85 -7.54
N LEU A 280 -10.74 20.71 -8.61
CA LEU A 280 -10.78 21.65 -9.73
C LEU A 280 -11.34 23.03 -9.35
N GLU A 281 -12.25 23.11 -8.38
CA GLU A 281 -12.84 24.36 -7.88
C GLU A 281 -11.98 25.05 -6.81
N ALA A 282 -11.21 24.27 -6.04
CA ALA A 282 -10.37 24.78 -4.94
C ALA A 282 -9.00 25.30 -5.42
N ILE A 283 -8.50 24.78 -6.54
CA ILE A 283 -7.15 25.13 -7.03
C ILE A 283 -7.06 26.59 -7.42
N GLY A 284 -5.94 27.23 -7.05
CA GLY A 284 -5.56 28.58 -7.41
C GLY A 284 -4.92 28.68 -8.79
N GLN A 285 -4.60 29.89 -9.25
CA GLN A 285 -3.85 30.14 -10.49
C GLN A 285 -2.42 29.60 -10.35
N GLY A 286 -1.90 28.97 -11.39
CA GLY A 286 -0.59 28.34 -11.40
C GLY A 286 -0.47 27.11 -10.48
N GLY A 287 -1.59 26.63 -9.94
CA GLY A 287 -1.59 25.57 -8.94
C GLY A 287 -1.46 24.16 -9.55
N THR A 288 -1.15 23.19 -8.67
CA THR A 288 -0.99 21.79 -9.05
C THR A 288 -2.01 20.91 -8.32
N ILE A 289 -2.72 20.05 -9.06
CA ILE A 289 -3.61 19.02 -8.51
C ILE A 289 -2.93 17.66 -8.61
N LEU A 290 -2.75 16.98 -7.49
CA LEU A 290 -2.30 15.60 -7.41
C LEU A 290 -3.48 14.66 -7.21
N PHE A 291 -3.79 13.86 -8.20
CA PHE A 291 -4.67 12.70 -8.04
C PHE A 291 -3.85 11.52 -7.51
N PHE A 292 -3.84 11.39 -6.19
CA PHE A 292 -3.06 10.37 -5.49
C PHE A 292 -3.79 9.03 -5.42
N ALA A 293 -5.08 9.03 -5.11
CA ALA A 293 -5.88 7.82 -5.08
C ALA A 293 -6.51 7.53 -6.46
N PRO A 294 -6.49 6.26 -6.93
CA PRO A 294 -7.09 5.89 -8.20
C PRO A 294 -8.62 5.91 -8.11
N THR A 295 -9.28 6.51 -9.10
CA THR A 295 -10.73 6.43 -9.25
C THR A 295 -11.12 5.16 -10.02
N ASN A 296 -12.36 4.67 -9.83
CA ASN A 296 -12.86 3.54 -10.63
C ASN A 296 -12.86 3.94 -12.13
N PRO A 297 -12.24 3.16 -13.03
CA PRO A 297 -12.12 3.49 -14.44
C PRO A 297 -13.45 3.56 -15.21
N GLU A 298 -14.53 3.06 -14.64
CA GLU A 298 -15.90 3.21 -15.21
C GLU A 298 -16.50 4.58 -14.91
N ILE A 299 -15.92 5.32 -13.95
CA ILE A 299 -16.38 6.65 -13.56
C ILE A 299 -15.59 7.69 -14.35
N GLN A 300 -16.31 8.48 -15.13
CA GLN A 300 -15.73 9.61 -15.85
C GLN A 300 -15.94 10.91 -15.07
N SER A 301 -15.00 11.83 -15.18
CA SER A 301 -15.09 13.18 -14.62
C SER A 301 -14.94 14.19 -15.73
N GLU A 302 -15.84 15.16 -15.79
CA GLU A 302 -15.73 16.27 -16.74
C GLU A 302 -14.67 17.26 -16.29
N ILE A 303 -13.79 17.63 -17.22
CA ILE A 303 -12.74 18.63 -17.01
C ILE A 303 -12.89 19.71 -18.05
N ASN A 304 -13.05 20.96 -17.61
CA ASN A 304 -13.06 22.12 -18.51
C ASN A 304 -11.63 22.55 -18.84
N LEU A 305 -11.17 22.18 -20.02
CA LEU A 305 -9.79 22.47 -20.48
C LEU A 305 -9.50 23.98 -20.60
N TRP A 306 -10.52 24.81 -20.93
CA TRP A 306 -10.36 26.27 -20.95
C TRP A 306 -9.97 26.81 -19.58
N ASN A 307 -10.64 26.35 -18.51
CA ASN A 307 -10.33 26.80 -17.18
C ASN A 307 -8.92 26.39 -16.71
N LEU A 308 -8.46 25.21 -17.12
CA LEU A 308 -7.10 24.75 -16.83
C LEU A 308 -6.07 25.61 -17.56
N TRP A 309 -6.29 25.85 -18.86
CA TRP A 309 -5.38 26.66 -19.68
C TRP A 309 -5.33 28.11 -19.19
N GLN A 310 -6.45 28.73 -18.93
CA GLN A 310 -6.52 30.13 -18.49
C GLN A 310 -5.84 30.38 -17.14
N LYS A 311 -5.85 29.39 -16.26
CA LYS A 311 -5.27 29.48 -14.91
C LYS A 311 -3.90 28.82 -14.80
N GLU A 312 -3.37 28.28 -15.88
CA GLU A 312 -2.09 27.52 -15.89
C GLU A 312 -2.06 26.37 -14.86
N ILE A 313 -3.15 25.58 -14.77
CA ILE A 313 -3.27 24.48 -13.82
C ILE A 313 -2.52 23.24 -14.32
N THR A 314 -1.66 22.69 -13.45
CA THR A 314 -1.04 21.39 -13.65
C THR A 314 -1.90 20.30 -13.00
N ILE A 315 -2.18 19.23 -13.75
CA ILE A 315 -2.75 18.00 -13.20
C ILE A 315 -1.69 16.91 -13.27
N THR A 316 -1.44 16.26 -12.14
CA THR A 316 -0.46 15.19 -12.05
C THR A 316 -1.01 13.98 -11.29
N HIS A 317 -0.36 12.84 -11.44
CA HIS A 317 -0.73 11.57 -10.84
C HIS A 317 0.50 10.92 -10.22
N SER A 318 0.29 10.10 -9.21
CA SER A 318 1.35 9.27 -8.64
C SER A 318 0.85 7.84 -8.45
N TYR A 319 1.69 6.87 -8.78
CA TYR A 319 1.41 5.45 -8.60
C TYR A 319 2.55 4.80 -7.82
N GLY A 320 2.25 4.28 -6.62
CA GLY A 320 3.21 3.55 -5.79
C GLY A 320 4.46 4.33 -5.44
N ALA A 321 5.52 3.61 -5.10
CA ALA A 321 6.83 4.15 -4.76
C ALA A 321 7.94 3.38 -5.48
N ASP A 322 9.08 4.03 -5.69
CA ASP A 322 10.31 3.36 -6.11
C ASP A 322 11.26 3.14 -4.92
N PHE A 323 12.35 2.44 -5.17
CA PHE A 323 13.32 2.11 -4.11
C PHE A 323 13.90 3.35 -3.41
N HIS A 324 14.09 4.45 -4.13
CA HIS A 324 14.59 5.71 -3.54
C HIS A 324 13.58 6.29 -2.54
N ASN A 325 12.30 6.33 -2.92
CA ASN A 325 11.22 6.80 -2.06
C ASN A 325 11.07 5.92 -0.82
N LEU A 326 11.13 4.59 -0.97
CA LEU A 326 11.06 3.63 0.14
C LEU A 326 12.25 3.78 1.08
N SER A 327 13.46 3.94 0.55
CA SER A 327 14.67 4.17 1.35
C SER A 327 14.59 5.49 2.14
N THR A 328 14.06 6.55 1.53
CA THR A 328 13.83 7.83 2.19
C THR A 328 12.77 7.71 3.29
N ALA A 329 11.66 7.02 3.00
CA ALA A 329 10.59 6.76 3.96
C ALA A 329 11.13 6.02 5.21
N LEU A 330 11.91 4.96 5.01
CA LEU A 330 12.51 4.22 6.12
C LEU A 330 13.41 5.11 6.99
N LYS A 331 14.24 5.96 6.38
CA LYS A 331 15.09 6.91 7.12
C LYS A 331 14.25 7.93 7.90
N TRP A 332 13.18 8.47 7.31
CA TRP A 332 12.32 9.44 8.00
C TRP A 332 11.59 8.81 9.18
N ILE A 333 11.18 7.56 9.06
CA ILE A 333 10.61 6.77 10.17
C ILE A 333 11.68 6.53 11.24
N GLN A 334 12.85 6.03 10.87
CA GLN A 334 13.97 5.73 11.77
C GLN A 334 14.39 6.96 12.59
N TYR A 335 14.47 8.13 11.94
CA TYR A 335 14.84 9.39 12.58
C TYR A 335 13.65 10.16 13.18
N LYS A 336 12.49 9.52 13.28
CA LYS A 336 11.27 10.08 13.88
C LYS A 336 10.86 11.45 13.29
N LYS A 337 11.08 11.64 11.98
CA LYS A 337 10.62 12.81 11.24
C LYS A 337 9.13 12.78 10.96
N ILE A 338 8.56 11.58 10.88
CA ILE A 338 7.14 11.29 10.67
C ILE A 338 6.64 10.48 11.88
N ASN A 339 5.53 10.91 12.44
CA ASN A 339 4.83 10.15 13.46
C ASN A 339 3.89 9.13 12.79
N VAL A 340 4.28 7.87 12.78
CA VAL A 340 3.46 6.75 12.29
C VAL A 340 2.94 5.89 13.44
N THR A 341 3.52 6.00 14.62
CA THR A 341 3.14 5.18 15.79
C THR A 341 1.68 5.41 16.18
N ASP A 342 1.26 6.67 16.25
CA ASP A 342 -0.11 7.04 16.63
C ASP A 342 -1.15 6.74 15.53
N MET A 343 -0.70 6.25 14.37
CA MET A 343 -1.58 5.82 13.28
C MET A 343 -1.93 4.34 13.35
N ILE A 344 -1.19 3.51 14.11
CA ILE A 344 -1.49 2.09 14.29
C ILE A 344 -2.68 1.97 15.23
N THR A 345 -3.82 1.56 14.71
CA THR A 345 -5.06 1.50 15.49
C THR A 345 -5.52 0.09 15.79
N HIS A 346 -5.27 -0.84 14.89
CA HIS A 346 -5.74 -2.22 15.02
C HIS A 346 -4.69 -3.22 14.51
N VAL A 347 -4.54 -4.30 15.26
CA VAL A 347 -3.65 -5.42 14.90
C VAL A 347 -4.46 -6.71 15.04
N PHE A 348 -4.42 -7.55 14.03
CA PHE A 348 -5.14 -8.81 13.98
C PHE A 348 -4.20 -9.97 13.64
N PRO A 349 -4.43 -11.16 14.19
CA PRO A 349 -3.77 -12.38 13.73
C PRO A 349 -4.24 -12.75 12.32
N LEU A 350 -3.50 -13.64 11.64
CA LEU A 350 -3.81 -14.06 10.27
C LEU A 350 -5.25 -14.58 10.12
N LYS A 351 -5.74 -15.34 11.08
CA LYS A 351 -7.11 -15.90 11.08
C LYS A 351 -8.22 -14.85 11.08
N GLU A 352 -7.92 -13.62 11.46
CA GLU A 352 -8.86 -12.49 11.52
C GLU A 352 -8.67 -11.48 10.38
N THR A 353 -7.96 -11.87 9.30
CA THR A 353 -7.72 -11.01 8.14
C THR A 353 -9.01 -10.43 7.55
N VAL A 354 -10.10 -11.18 7.53
CA VAL A 354 -11.43 -10.69 7.07
C VAL A 354 -11.86 -9.46 7.87
N GLU A 355 -11.73 -9.50 9.19
CA GLU A 355 -12.12 -8.38 10.06
C GLU A 355 -11.26 -7.14 9.79
N GLY A 356 -9.96 -7.33 9.63
CA GLY A 356 -9.05 -6.25 9.25
C GLY A 356 -9.41 -5.60 7.90
N PHE A 357 -9.84 -6.40 6.92
CA PHE A 357 -10.29 -5.92 5.62
C PHE A 357 -11.62 -5.18 5.69
N LEU A 358 -12.59 -5.72 6.43
CA LEU A 358 -13.88 -5.06 6.65
C LEU A 358 -13.70 -3.73 7.37
N LEU A 359 -12.84 -3.68 8.38
CA LEU A 359 -12.53 -2.46 9.11
C LEU A 359 -11.83 -1.40 8.25
N THR A 360 -10.99 -1.83 7.29
CA THR A 360 -10.33 -0.91 6.35
C THR A 360 -11.29 -0.43 5.26
N SER A 361 -12.16 -1.29 4.74
CA SER A 361 -13.12 -0.95 3.68
C SER A 361 -14.31 -0.13 4.19
N GLN A 362 -14.71 -0.34 5.43
CA GLN A 362 -15.80 0.35 6.14
C GLN A 362 -15.29 0.89 7.46
N PRO A 363 -14.54 2.00 7.43
CA PRO A 363 -13.86 2.51 8.61
C PRO A 363 -14.83 2.85 9.76
N ARG A 364 -14.57 2.26 10.92
CA ARG A 364 -15.27 2.50 12.18
C ARG A 364 -14.24 2.50 13.33
N ASP A 365 -14.66 2.82 14.52
CA ASP A 365 -13.85 2.71 15.75
C ASP A 365 -12.50 3.45 15.67
N GLY A 366 -12.48 4.59 14.95
CA GLY A 366 -11.27 5.39 14.76
C GLY A 366 -10.20 4.73 13.88
N SER A 367 -10.54 3.72 13.07
CA SER A 367 -9.56 2.97 12.30
C SER A 367 -8.77 3.83 11.32
N LEU A 368 -7.43 3.70 11.36
CA LEU A 368 -6.47 4.29 10.43
C LEU A 368 -5.60 3.21 9.79
N LYS A 369 -4.59 2.71 10.53
CA LYS A 369 -3.76 1.61 10.06
C LYS A 369 -4.19 0.31 10.73
N VAL A 370 -4.54 -0.64 9.90
CA VAL A 370 -4.78 -2.03 10.28
C VAL A 370 -3.58 -2.85 9.88
N ILE A 371 -3.11 -3.72 10.76
CA ILE A 371 -1.96 -4.59 10.55
C ILE A 371 -2.37 -6.03 10.81
N ILE A 372 -1.90 -6.94 9.98
CA ILE A 372 -2.04 -8.38 10.15
C ILE A 372 -0.70 -8.96 10.59
N HIS A 373 -0.73 -9.82 11.62
CA HIS A 373 0.40 -10.62 12.09
C HIS A 373 0.28 -12.06 11.55
N PRO A 374 0.97 -12.41 10.46
CA PRO A 374 0.80 -13.73 9.84
C PRO A 374 1.34 -14.89 10.66
N GLN A 375 2.07 -14.62 11.74
CA GLN A 375 2.65 -15.64 12.63
C GLN A 375 1.75 -15.98 13.83
N GLU A 376 0.56 -15.34 13.94
CA GLU A 376 -0.38 -15.50 15.07
C GLU A 376 -1.71 -16.14 14.67
#